data_bdc85c0b317f8e06c8d0b2c39850e220
#
_entry.id   bdc85c0b317f8e06c8d0b2c39850e220
#
_cell.length_a   1.000
_cell.length_b   1.000
_cell.length_c   1.000
_cell.angle_alpha   90.00
_cell.angle_beta   90.00
_cell.angle_gamma   90.00
#
_symmetry.space_group_name_H-M   'P 1'
#
loop_
_entity.id
_entity.type
_entity.pdbx_description
1 polymer ?
#
loop_
_entity_poly.entity_id
_entity_poly.type
_entity_poly.pdbx_seq_one_letter_code
_entity_poly.pdbx_strand_id
1 'polypeptide(L)'
;MTDRLDLAAATGGERTLLLGFLAEHRRLLRETVLRLTDEEARRRLVPSLTTPMGLLKHAAFVDTVWFVCRFGGTSRVEAGVPESVDESFLLDPDDTLAGLAAAHVEASRRADAVIATLDLDDTCE
;
A
#
# COMPACT_ATOMS: atom_id res chain seq x y z
N MET A 1 9.71 -19.08 1.94
CA MET A 1 9.25 -17.73 2.26
C MET A 1 10.33 -16.68 2.11
N THR A 2 11.48 -16.93 2.67
CA THR A 2 12.65 -16.06 2.56
C THR A 2 13.20 -15.95 1.15
N ASP A 3 12.94 -16.93 0.34
CA ASP A 3 13.34 -16.99 -1.06
C ASP A 3 12.59 -15.99 -1.97
N ARG A 4 11.60 -15.30 -1.41
CA ARG A 4 10.89 -14.24 -2.14
C ARG A 4 11.71 -12.98 -2.30
N LEU A 5 12.67 -12.75 -1.42
CA LEU A 5 13.72 -11.79 -1.67
C LEU A 5 14.75 -12.51 -2.52
N ASP A 6 14.53 -12.51 -3.80
CA ASP A 6 15.33 -13.28 -4.71
C ASP A 6 16.78 -12.80 -4.78
N LEU A 7 17.62 -13.61 -5.41
CA LEU A 7 19.02 -13.27 -5.58
C LEU A 7 19.21 -11.98 -6.38
N ALA A 8 18.31 -11.65 -7.28
CA ALA A 8 18.38 -10.41 -8.06
C ALA A 8 18.26 -9.20 -7.16
N ALA A 9 17.31 -9.22 -6.21
CA ALA A 9 17.17 -8.13 -5.23
C ALA A 9 18.43 -8.03 -4.36
N ALA A 10 18.97 -9.15 -3.89
CA ALA A 10 20.13 -9.18 -3.03
C ALA A 10 21.40 -8.70 -3.73
N THR A 11 21.51 -8.86 -5.05
CA THR A 11 22.70 -8.56 -5.83
C THR A 11 22.59 -7.34 -6.73
N GLY A 12 21.41 -6.76 -6.87
CA GLY A 12 21.12 -5.70 -7.84
C GLY A 12 21.40 -4.28 -7.38
N GLY A 13 22.00 -4.09 -6.21
CA GLY A 13 22.30 -2.79 -5.67
C GLY A 13 21.19 -2.24 -4.78
N GLU A 14 21.38 -1.02 -4.24
CA GLU A 14 20.49 -0.43 -3.23
C GLU A 14 19.07 -0.25 -3.73
N ARG A 15 18.90 0.32 -4.91
CA ARG A 15 17.57 0.55 -5.49
C ARG A 15 16.80 -0.76 -5.66
N THR A 16 17.42 -1.76 -6.25
CA THR A 16 16.80 -3.07 -6.47
C THR A 16 16.43 -3.73 -5.14
N LEU A 17 17.31 -3.63 -4.15
CA LEU A 17 17.05 -4.17 -2.83
C LEU A 17 15.87 -3.49 -2.15
N LEU A 18 15.81 -2.16 -2.16
CA LEU A 18 14.72 -1.42 -1.55
C LEU A 18 13.38 -1.71 -2.23
N LEU A 19 13.36 -1.78 -3.55
CA LEU A 19 12.14 -2.10 -4.29
C LEU A 19 11.70 -3.54 -4.04
N GLY A 20 12.65 -4.45 -3.89
CA GLY A 20 12.38 -5.85 -3.53
C GLY A 20 11.73 -5.97 -2.15
N PHE A 21 12.25 -5.26 -1.15
CA PHE A 21 11.68 -5.21 0.18
C PHE A 21 10.28 -4.62 0.17
N LEU A 22 10.08 -3.52 -0.54
CA LEU A 22 8.77 -2.87 -0.64
C LEU A 22 7.74 -3.83 -1.24
N ALA A 23 8.07 -4.46 -2.36
CA ALA A 23 7.17 -5.41 -3.02
C ALA A 23 6.82 -6.59 -2.10
N GLU A 24 7.82 -7.12 -1.38
CA GLU A 24 7.63 -8.25 -0.46
C GLU A 24 6.72 -7.87 0.70
N HIS A 25 6.90 -6.70 1.31
CA HIS A 25 6.06 -6.27 2.42
C HIS A 25 4.62 -5.98 1.98
N ARG A 26 4.44 -5.41 0.79
CA ARG A 26 3.11 -5.22 0.22
C ARG A 26 2.38 -6.55 0.05
N ARG A 27 3.09 -7.54 -0.50
CA ARG A 27 2.55 -8.89 -0.70
C ARG A 27 2.19 -9.55 0.62
N LEU A 28 3.08 -9.47 1.61
CA LEU A 28 2.87 -10.06 2.94
C LEU A 28 1.66 -9.46 3.64
N LEU A 29 1.49 -8.15 3.55
CA LEU A 29 0.32 -7.48 4.12
C LEU A 29 -0.96 -8.03 3.52
N ARG A 30 -1.04 -8.07 2.19
CA ARG A 30 -2.23 -8.60 1.51
C ARG A 30 -2.50 -10.05 1.88
N GLU A 31 -1.49 -10.92 1.82
CA GLU A 31 -1.66 -12.34 2.13
C GLU A 31 -2.10 -12.57 3.57
N THR A 32 -1.53 -11.82 4.50
CA THR A 32 -1.87 -11.95 5.92
C THR A 32 -3.32 -11.56 6.17
N VAL A 33 -3.76 -10.43 5.63
CA VAL A 33 -5.13 -9.96 5.84
C VAL A 33 -6.15 -10.83 5.11
N LEU A 34 -5.80 -11.31 3.91
CA LEU A 34 -6.69 -12.17 3.11
C LEU A 34 -6.95 -13.55 3.74
N ARG A 35 -6.22 -13.94 4.78
CA ARG A 35 -6.50 -15.16 5.54
C ARG A 35 -7.74 -15.03 6.42
N LEU A 36 -8.18 -13.80 6.67
CA LEU A 36 -9.36 -13.53 7.48
C LEU A 36 -10.61 -13.53 6.62
N THR A 37 -11.76 -13.73 7.27
CA THR A 37 -13.04 -13.43 6.63
C THR A 37 -13.28 -11.92 6.64
N ASP A 38 -14.21 -11.43 5.83
CA ASP A 38 -14.59 -10.02 5.84
C ASP A 38 -15.07 -9.59 7.24
N GLU A 39 -15.84 -10.43 7.89
CA GLU A 39 -16.32 -10.17 9.26
C GLU A 39 -15.17 -10.04 10.25
N GLU A 40 -14.22 -11.00 10.23
CA GLU A 40 -13.06 -10.94 11.11
C GLU A 40 -12.20 -9.71 10.85
N ALA A 41 -12.01 -9.35 9.57
CA ALA A 41 -11.18 -8.24 9.17
C ALA A 41 -11.76 -6.87 9.54
N ARG A 42 -13.07 -6.82 9.82
CA ARG A 42 -13.74 -5.61 10.28
C ARG A 42 -13.73 -5.45 11.80
N ARG A 43 -13.26 -6.45 12.54
CA ARG A 43 -13.26 -6.39 14.01
C ARG A 43 -12.31 -5.33 14.52
N ARG A 44 -12.81 -4.57 15.45
CA ARG A 44 -12.06 -3.55 16.15
C ARG A 44 -11.45 -4.15 17.40
N LEU A 45 -10.19 -4.56 17.30
CA LEU A 45 -9.49 -5.25 18.37
C LEU A 45 -8.69 -4.31 19.28
N VAL A 46 -8.57 -3.04 18.89
CA VAL A 46 -7.85 -1.99 19.63
C VAL A 46 -8.72 -0.75 19.72
N PRO A 47 -8.44 0.18 20.69
CA PRO A 47 -9.28 1.39 20.86
C PRO A 47 -9.25 2.36 19.66
N SER A 48 -8.25 2.27 18.79
CA SER A 48 -8.15 3.15 17.63
C SER A 48 -9.07 2.73 16.50
N LEU A 49 -9.06 3.49 15.39
CA LEU A 49 -9.81 3.17 14.18
C LEU A 49 -9.22 1.98 13.41
N THR A 50 -8.09 1.46 13.86
CA THR A 50 -7.35 0.42 13.14
C THR A 50 -8.05 -0.92 13.21
N THR A 51 -8.36 -1.48 12.05
CA THR A 51 -8.83 -2.86 11.87
C THR A 51 -7.94 -3.53 10.82
N PRO A 52 -7.91 -4.86 10.74
CA PRO A 52 -7.15 -5.53 9.68
C PRO A 52 -7.55 -5.06 8.27
N MET A 53 -8.85 -4.93 8.02
CA MET A 53 -9.34 -4.43 6.73
C MET A 53 -8.96 -2.97 6.51
N GLY A 54 -9.05 -2.15 7.55
CA GLY A 54 -8.64 -0.74 7.51
C GLY A 54 -7.16 -0.56 7.25
N LEU A 55 -6.31 -1.45 7.77
CA LEU A 55 -4.88 -1.43 7.48
C LEU A 55 -4.60 -1.63 5.99
N LEU A 56 -5.32 -2.54 5.35
CA LEU A 56 -5.17 -2.78 3.92
C LEU A 56 -5.60 -1.55 3.12
N LYS A 57 -6.73 -0.95 3.51
CA LYS A 57 -7.22 0.29 2.89
C LYS A 57 -6.21 1.43 3.07
N HIS A 58 -5.69 1.58 4.28
CA HIS A 58 -4.68 2.59 4.60
C HIS A 58 -3.38 2.39 3.79
N ALA A 59 -2.95 1.16 3.58
CA ALA A 59 -1.74 0.87 2.81
C ALA A 59 -1.85 1.39 1.36
N ALA A 60 -3.01 1.21 0.74
CA ALA A 60 -3.27 1.76 -0.59
C ALA A 60 -3.24 3.29 -0.59
N PHE A 61 -3.79 3.90 0.45
CA PHE A 61 -3.75 5.34 0.65
C PHE A 61 -2.31 5.85 0.75
N VAL A 62 -1.48 5.19 1.56
CA VAL A 62 -0.07 5.56 1.75
C VAL A 62 0.71 5.53 0.44
N ASP A 63 0.59 4.45 -0.33
CA ASP A 63 1.24 4.34 -1.63
C ASP A 63 0.81 5.46 -2.57
N THR A 64 -0.47 5.76 -2.59
CA THR A 64 -1.02 6.79 -3.47
C THR A 64 -0.56 8.18 -3.06
N VAL A 65 -0.63 8.50 -1.78
CA VAL A 65 -0.26 9.85 -1.29
C VAL A 65 1.23 10.11 -1.50
N TRP A 66 2.08 9.17 -1.14
CA TRP A 66 3.52 9.40 -1.23
C TRP A 66 4.04 9.38 -2.66
N PHE A 67 3.65 8.42 -3.46
CA PHE A 67 4.22 8.27 -4.79
C PHE A 67 3.40 8.96 -5.87
N VAL A 68 2.11 8.74 -5.92
CA VAL A 68 1.27 9.33 -6.98
C VAL A 68 1.05 10.83 -6.75
N CYS A 69 0.76 11.22 -5.50
CA CYS A 69 0.47 12.62 -5.20
C CYS A 69 1.74 13.44 -5.01
N ARG A 70 2.58 13.08 -4.03
CA ARG A 70 3.75 13.90 -3.70
C ARG A 70 4.83 13.89 -4.76
N PHE A 71 5.25 12.71 -5.23
CA PHE A 71 6.27 12.62 -6.27
C PHE A 71 5.71 12.77 -7.68
N GLY A 72 4.52 12.24 -7.92
CA GLY A 72 3.90 12.26 -9.24
C GLY A 72 3.14 13.53 -9.58
N GLY A 73 2.88 14.38 -8.59
CA GLY A 73 2.22 15.66 -8.83
C GLY A 73 0.71 15.59 -9.02
N THR A 74 0.08 14.44 -8.78
CA THR A 74 -1.37 14.29 -8.87
C THR A 74 -2.01 14.76 -7.57
N SER A 75 -3.10 15.53 -7.66
CA SER A 75 -3.81 15.97 -6.46
C SER A 75 -4.53 14.80 -5.79
N ARG A 76 -4.82 14.93 -4.50
CA ARG A 76 -5.57 13.89 -3.79
C ARG A 76 -6.95 13.68 -4.38
N VAL A 77 -7.61 14.74 -4.80
CA VAL A 77 -8.93 14.67 -5.43
C VAL A 77 -8.86 13.86 -6.72
N GLU A 78 -7.90 14.17 -7.59
CA GLU A 78 -7.72 13.44 -8.86
C GLU A 78 -7.34 11.98 -8.62
N ALA A 79 -6.55 11.71 -7.59
CA ALA A 79 -6.13 10.36 -7.24
C ALA A 79 -7.26 9.56 -6.53
N GLY A 80 -8.32 10.23 -6.11
CA GLY A 80 -9.47 9.59 -5.47
C GLY A 80 -9.21 9.13 -4.05
N VAL A 81 -8.31 9.81 -3.32
CA VAL A 81 -7.98 9.45 -1.95
C VAL A 81 -8.51 10.46 -0.95
N PRO A 82 -8.75 10.03 0.32
CA PRO A 82 -9.20 10.93 1.38
C PRO A 82 -8.23 12.06 1.67
N GLU A 83 -8.75 13.12 2.27
CA GLU A 83 -7.95 14.27 2.69
C GLU A 83 -7.15 14.01 3.97
N SER A 84 -7.62 13.12 4.83
CA SER A 84 -6.98 12.86 6.13
C SER A 84 -6.56 11.41 6.30
N VAL A 85 -5.58 11.20 7.18
CA VAL A 85 -5.10 9.88 7.56
C VAL A 85 -6.22 9.08 8.23
N ASP A 86 -6.99 9.71 9.12
CA ASP A 86 -8.07 9.03 9.83
C ASP A 86 -9.11 8.50 8.85
N GLU A 87 -9.49 9.28 7.85
CA GLU A 87 -10.44 8.83 6.83
C GLU A 87 -9.94 7.62 6.05
N SER A 88 -8.61 7.47 5.91
CA SER A 88 -8.04 6.34 5.19
C SER A 88 -8.26 4.99 5.88
N PHE A 89 -8.59 4.99 7.17
CA PHE A 89 -8.91 3.78 7.93
C PHE A 89 -10.41 3.47 7.97
N LEU A 90 -11.26 4.41 7.55
CA LEU A 90 -12.70 4.23 7.62
C LEU A 90 -13.19 3.26 6.55
N LEU A 91 -14.03 2.33 6.96
CA LEU A 91 -14.57 1.30 6.07
C LEU A 91 -15.97 1.69 5.62
N ASP A 92 -16.23 1.49 4.33
CA ASP A 92 -17.59 1.57 3.79
C ASP A 92 -18.31 0.24 4.04
N PRO A 93 -19.64 0.24 4.16
CA PRO A 93 -20.37 -1.02 4.36
C PRO A 93 -20.13 -2.05 3.24
N ASP A 94 -19.82 -1.57 2.04
CA ASP A 94 -19.59 -2.42 0.87
C ASP A 94 -18.15 -2.86 0.70
N ASP A 95 -17.24 -2.41 1.54
CA ASP A 95 -15.83 -2.81 1.46
C ASP A 95 -15.67 -4.30 1.75
N THR A 96 -14.92 -4.98 0.89
CA THR A 96 -14.55 -6.39 1.05
C THR A 96 -13.05 -6.54 1.00
N LEU A 97 -12.53 -7.59 1.59
CA LEU A 97 -11.09 -7.90 1.53
C LEU A 97 -10.62 -8.05 0.08
N ALA A 98 -11.38 -8.76 -0.74
CA ALA A 98 -11.02 -8.96 -2.15
C ALA A 98 -10.96 -7.62 -2.90
N GLY A 99 -11.94 -6.74 -2.68
CA GLY A 99 -11.97 -5.43 -3.31
C GLY A 99 -10.83 -4.52 -2.87
N LEU A 100 -10.55 -4.51 -1.56
CA LEU A 100 -9.47 -3.69 -1.02
C LEU A 100 -8.09 -4.23 -1.40
N ALA A 101 -7.94 -5.55 -1.50
CA ALA A 101 -6.70 -6.15 -1.98
C ALA A 101 -6.44 -5.77 -3.44
N ALA A 102 -7.46 -5.80 -4.28
CA ALA A 102 -7.35 -5.38 -5.67
C ALA A 102 -7.00 -3.89 -5.77
N ALA A 103 -7.60 -3.06 -4.93
CA ALA A 103 -7.29 -1.63 -4.88
C ALA A 103 -5.84 -1.37 -4.43
N HIS A 104 -5.34 -2.16 -3.48
CA HIS A 104 -3.96 -2.07 -3.02
C HIS A 104 -2.98 -2.46 -4.14
N VAL A 105 -3.25 -3.52 -4.88
CA VAL A 105 -2.44 -3.92 -6.04
C VAL A 105 -2.40 -2.81 -7.07
N GLU A 106 -3.53 -2.20 -7.38
CA GLU A 106 -3.61 -1.10 -8.34
C GLU A 106 -2.86 0.15 -7.84
N ALA A 107 -3.01 0.49 -6.56
CA ALA A 107 -2.28 1.61 -5.96
C ALA A 107 -0.77 1.37 -6.02
N SER A 108 -0.33 0.15 -5.74
CA SER A 108 1.09 -0.23 -5.82
C SER A 108 1.61 -0.14 -7.25
N ARG A 109 0.81 -0.55 -8.22
CA ARG A 109 1.18 -0.47 -9.64
C ARG A 109 1.37 0.99 -10.08
N ARG A 110 0.46 1.87 -9.67
CA ARG A 110 0.54 3.31 -9.99
C ARG A 110 1.75 3.93 -9.29
N ALA A 111 1.99 3.56 -8.05
CA ALA A 111 3.17 4.02 -7.30
C ALA A 111 4.46 3.57 -7.99
N ASP A 112 4.53 2.33 -8.41
CA ASP A 112 5.72 1.78 -9.08
C ASP A 112 5.99 2.48 -10.42
N ALA A 113 4.95 2.89 -11.13
CA ALA A 113 5.10 3.65 -12.38
C ALA A 113 5.77 5.01 -12.11
N VAL A 114 5.42 5.67 -11.02
CA VAL A 114 6.08 6.92 -10.60
C VAL A 114 7.51 6.64 -10.15
N ILE A 115 7.71 5.63 -9.31
CA ILE A 115 9.03 5.25 -8.79
C ILE A 115 10.02 4.98 -9.93
N ALA A 116 9.55 4.37 -11.02
CA ALA A 116 10.39 4.08 -12.19
C ALA A 116 10.99 5.33 -12.82
N THR A 117 10.40 6.50 -12.59
CA THR A 117 10.88 7.79 -13.11
C THR A 117 11.81 8.52 -12.15
N LEU A 118 12.01 7.99 -10.92
CA LEU A 118 12.72 8.67 -9.85
C LEU A 118 14.10 8.05 -9.62
N ASP A 119 15.03 8.89 -9.13
CA ASP A 119 16.31 8.45 -8.57
C ASP A 119 16.21 8.42 -7.05
N LEU A 120 17.10 7.66 -6.40
CA LEU A 120 17.11 7.54 -4.94
C LEU A 120 17.29 8.89 -4.22
N ASP A 121 17.96 9.82 -4.85
CA ASP A 121 18.23 11.14 -4.28
C ASP A 121 17.12 12.17 -4.56
N ASP A 122 16.11 11.82 -5.32
CA ASP A 122 15.01 12.73 -5.62
C ASP A 122 14.20 13.03 -4.36
N THR A 123 13.73 14.25 -4.27
CA THR A 123 12.92 14.73 -3.15
C THR A 123 11.59 15.25 -3.65
N CYS A 124 10.60 15.27 -2.76
CA CYS A 124 9.30 15.88 -3.03
C CYS A 124 9.07 17.07 -2.09
N GLU A 125 8.19 18.00 -2.49
CA GLU A 125 7.77 19.14 -1.67
C GLU A 125 6.64 18.77 -0.70
#